data_d485c152ba4ab776dca42a263cb69e79
#
_entry.id   d485c152ba4ab776dca42a263cb69e79
#
_cell.length_a   1.000
_cell.length_b   1.000
_cell.length_c   1.000
_cell.angle_alpha   90.00
_cell.angle_beta   90.00
_cell.angle_gamma   90.00
#
_symmetry.space_group_name_H-M   'P 1'
#
loop_
_entity.id
_entity.type
_entity.pdbx_description
1 polymer ?
#
loop_
_entity_poly.entity_id
_entity_poly.type
_entity_poly.pdbx_seq_one_letter_code
_entity_poly.pdbx_strand_id
1 'polypeptide(L)'
;MNQRALALDALRGYAIITMVLSATIISSILPGWMSHAQTPPPEHIFNPEIPGITWVDLVFPFFLFAMGAAFPFSIGRHAEKGRSKLMLCYDAIKRGIQLTFFAIFIQHFYPYVISSPQDLRSWLLAITCFMVLFPMFMRIPYQLPEKIHKIIKLSAYLIAIIMLVTTQYANERSFSLYFSNIIILILANMAIFGSLLYIFTIHNRLLRICILILLGALMISKDIESSWVEHSLNISPIPWLYRFEYL
;
A
#
# COMPACT_ATOMS: atom_id res chain seq x y z
N MET A 1 -6.98 -12.98 28.31
CA MET A 1 -7.23 -13.64 27.00
C MET A 1 -7.05 -12.61 25.91
N ASN A 2 -6.13 -12.83 24.96
CA ASN A 2 -5.99 -11.95 23.78
C ASN A 2 -7.21 -12.20 22.87
N GLN A 3 -8.24 -11.39 22.97
CA GLN A 3 -9.30 -11.40 21.97
C GLN A 3 -8.69 -10.92 20.64
N ARG A 4 -8.39 -11.83 19.76
CA ARG A 4 -8.10 -11.55 18.36
C ARG A 4 -9.38 -11.01 17.72
N ALA A 5 -9.25 -9.96 16.95
CA ALA A 5 -10.37 -9.47 16.14
C ALA A 5 -10.52 -10.38 14.90
N LEU A 6 -10.99 -11.62 15.12
CA LEU A 6 -11.10 -12.64 14.08
C LEU A 6 -11.85 -12.15 12.83
N ALA A 7 -12.88 -11.33 13.01
CA ALA A 7 -13.64 -10.76 11.90
C ALA A 7 -12.78 -9.85 11.02
N LEU A 8 -11.88 -9.04 11.61
CA LEU A 8 -10.97 -8.18 10.85
C LEU A 8 -9.88 -8.99 10.15
N ASP A 9 -9.37 -10.03 10.79
CA ASP A 9 -8.40 -10.91 10.18
C ASP A 9 -9.03 -11.71 9.03
N ALA A 10 -10.29 -12.15 9.17
CA ALA A 10 -11.06 -12.80 8.11
C ALA A 10 -11.33 -11.85 6.94
N LEU A 11 -11.73 -10.59 7.21
CA LEU A 11 -11.96 -9.58 6.17
C LEU A 11 -10.69 -9.28 5.37
N ARG A 12 -9.54 -9.20 6.04
CA ARG A 12 -8.23 -9.03 5.36
C ARG A 12 -7.89 -10.24 4.49
N GLY A 13 -8.07 -11.44 5.02
CA GLY A 13 -7.85 -12.68 4.26
C GLY A 13 -8.73 -12.74 3.03
N TYR A 14 -10.02 -12.42 3.18
CA TYR A 14 -10.97 -12.31 2.07
C TYR A 14 -10.50 -11.28 1.02
N ALA A 15 -10.15 -10.06 1.44
CA ALA A 15 -9.68 -9.02 0.54
C ALA A 15 -8.39 -9.44 -0.22
N ILE A 16 -7.44 -10.12 0.44
CA ILE A 16 -6.22 -10.60 -0.21
C ILE A 16 -6.55 -11.68 -1.24
N ILE A 17 -7.34 -12.70 -0.87
CA ILE A 17 -7.70 -13.80 -1.77
C ILE A 17 -8.41 -13.26 -3.01
N THR A 18 -9.35 -12.37 -2.82
CA THR A 18 -10.15 -11.80 -3.91
C THR A 18 -9.35 -10.84 -4.79
N MET A 19 -8.38 -10.12 -4.21
CA MET A 19 -7.43 -9.32 -4.97
C MET A 19 -6.53 -10.19 -5.86
N VAL A 20 -6.00 -11.28 -5.33
CA VAL A 20 -5.20 -12.24 -6.09
C VAL A 20 -6.06 -12.88 -7.19
N LEU A 21 -7.30 -13.28 -6.86
CA LEU A 21 -8.23 -13.86 -7.83
C LEU A 21 -8.47 -12.90 -9.00
N SER A 22 -8.81 -11.63 -8.72
CA SER A 22 -9.09 -10.65 -9.78
C SER A 22 -7.86 -10.30 -10.62
N ALA A 23 -6.65 -10.40 -10.06
CA ALA A 23 -5.41 -10.09 -10.75
C ALA A 23 -4.84 -11.25 -11.58
N THR A 24 -5.22 -12.50 -11.28
CA THR A 24 -4.61 -13.69 -11.88
C THR A 24 -5.50 -14.39 -12.91
N ILE A 25 -6.82 -14.22 -12.83
CA ILE A 25 -7.73 -14.84 -13.78
C ILE A 25 -7.92 -13.93 -14.99
N ILE A 26 -7.83 -14.52 -16.18
CA ILE A 26 -8.07 -13.81 -17.44
C ILE A 26 -9.50 -13.27 -17.41
N SER A 27 -9.65 -11.99 -17.66
CA SER A 27 -10.90 -11.23 -17.56
C SER A 27 -12.05 -11.82 -18.41
N SER A 28 -11.74 -12.51 -19.52
CA SER A 28 -12.73 -13.16 -20.39
C SER A 28 -13.47 -14.35 -19.75
N ILE A 29 -12.94 -14.92 -18.66
CA ILE A 29 -13.54 -16.07 -17.96
C ILE A 29 -14.43 -15.59 -16.82
N LEU A 30 -14.16 -14.41 -16.27
CA LEU A 30 -14.89 -13.88 -15.13
C LEU A 30 -16.21 -13.22 -15.58
N PRO A 31 -17.30 -13.37 -14.80
CA PRO A 31 -18.52 -12.62 -15.04
C PRO A 31 -18.27 -11.12 -14.92
N GLY A 32 -19.03 -10.31 -15.67
CA GLY A 32 -18.81 -8.86 -15.79
C GLY A 32 -18.75 -8.10 -14.44
N TRP A 33 -19.51 -8.54 -13.43
CA TRP A 33 -19.49 -7.94 -12.10
C TRP A 33 -18.17 -8.18 -11.32
N MET A 34 -17.32 -9.08 -11.79
CA MET A 34 -15.95 -9.32 -11.28
C MET A 34 -14.88 -8.53 -12.02
N SER A 35 -15.23 -7.72 -13.00
CA SER A 35 -14.34 -6.76 -13.65
C SER A 35 -14.54 -5.36 -13.04
N HIS A 36 -13.55 -4.49 -13.15
CA HIS A 36 -13.72 -3.08 -12.74
C HIS A 36 -14.86 -2.43 -13.55
N ALA A 37 -15.66 -1.58 -12.90
CA ALA A 37 -16.76 -0.88 -13.56
C ALA A 37 -16.29 -0.12 -14.82
N GLN A 38 -15.11 0.49 -14.74
CA GLN A 38 -14.50 1.28 -15.80
C GLN A 38 -13.79 0.44 -16.88
N THR A 39 -13.77 -0.90 -16.73
CA THR A 39 -13.21 -1.83 -17.71
C THR A 39 -14.21 -2.94 -18.01
N PRO A 40 -15.39 -2.61 -18.60
CA PRO A 40 -16.46 -3.58 -18.81
C PRO A 40 -16.06 -4.62 -19.88
N PRO A 41 -16.55 -5.87 -19.75
CA PRO A 41 -16.43 -6.83 -20.82
C PRO A 41 -17.28 -6.42 -22.04
N PRO A 42 -16.98 -6.89 -23.27
CA PRO A 42 -15.96 -7.89 -23.59
C PRO A 42 -14.56 -7.31 -23.83
N GLU A 43 -14.46 -6.02 -24.10
CA GLU A 43 -13.21 -5.39 -24.59
C GLU A 43 -12.24 -5.06 -23.48
N HIS A 44 -12.71 -4.89 -22.22
CA HIS A 44 -11.93 -4.51 -21.06
C HIS A 44 -11.06 -3.25 -21.27
N ILE A 45 -11.55 -2.30 -22.09
CA ILE A 45 -10.92 -1.02 -22.33
C ILE A 45 -11.31 -0.08 -21.18
N PHE A 46 -10.31 0.60 -20.60
CA PHE A 46 -10.55 1.56 -19.53
C PHE A 46 -11.29 2.79 -20.04
N ASN A 47 -12.48 3.03 -19.48
CA ASN A 47 -13.27 4.22 -19.74
C ASN A 47 -13.72 4.87 -18.42
N PRO A 48 -13.16 6.03 -18.05
CA PRO A 48 -13.48 6.70 -16.79
C PRO A 48 -14.89 7.30 -16.74
N GLU A 49 -15.54 7.48 -17.89
CA GLU A 49 -16.92 8.02 -18.00
C GLU A 49 -18.00 7.03 -17.54
N ILE A 50 -17.67 5.75 -17.43
CA ILE A 50 -18.64 4.72 -17.02
C ILE A 50 -18.86 4.83 -15.51
N PRO A 51 -20.08 5.19 -15.07
CA PRO A 51 -20.40 5.26 -13.65
C PRO A 51 -20.62 3.87 -13.07
N GLY A 52 -20.29 3.69 -11.82
CA GLY A 52 -20.61 2.48 -11.08
C GLY A 52 -19.42 1.97 -10.27
N ILE A 53 -19.74 1.02 -9.40
CA ILE A 53 -18.78 0.32 -8.56
C ILE A 53 -19.13 -1.15 -8.62
N THR A 54 -18.17 -1.96 -9.00
CA THR A 54 -18.31 -3.41 -8.97
C THR A 54 -17.68 -3.99 -7.69
N TRP A 55 -17.84 -5.28 -7.52
CA TRP A 55 -17.25 -5.98 -6.39
C TRP A 55 -15.71 -5.88 -6.38
N VAL A 56 -15.05 -5.91 -7.52
CA VAL A 56 -13.58 -5.81 -7.64
C VAL A 56 -13.10 -4.45 -7.14
N ASP A 57 -13.86 -3.39 -7.41
CA ASP A 57 -13.53 -2.03 -6.95
C ASP A 57 -13.58 -1.91 -5.42
N LEU A 58 -14.38 -2.75 -4.74
CA LEU A 58 -14.52 -2.75 -3.28
C LEU A 58 -13.43 -3.56 -2.56
N VAL A 59 -12.69 -4.42 -3.25
CA VAL A 59 -11.67 -5.30 -2.63
C VAL A 59 -10.61 -4.47 -1.91
N PHE A 60 -10.08 -3.46 -2.56
CA PHE A 60 -9.08 -2.59 -1.97
C PHE A 60 -9.61 -1.70 -0.84
N PRO A 61 -10.78 -1.04 -0.96
CA PRO A 61 -11.45 -0.38 0.16
C PRO A 61 -11.69 -1.29 1.38
N PHE A 62 -12.08 -2.54 1.19
CA PHE A 62 -12.21 -3.48 2.31
C PHE A 62 -10.89 -3.70 3.05
N PHE A 63 -9.79 -3.78 2.32
CA PHE A 63 -8.47 -3.89 2.94
C PHE A 63 -8.10 -2.63 3.73
N LEU A 64 -8.33 -1.44 3.18
CA LEU A 64 -8.12 -0.16 3.87
C LEU A 64 -8.99 -0.04 5.13
N PHE A 65 -10.28 -0.39 5.01
CA PHE A 65 -11.20 -0.41 6.15
C PHE A 65 -10.69 -1.33 7.26
N ALA A 66 -10.31 -2.57 6.92
CA ALA A 66 -9.79 -3.53 7.89
C ALA A 66 -8.48 -3.06 8.53
N MET A 67 -7.64 -2.33 7.80
CA MET A 67 -6.41 -1.73 8.33
C MET A 67 -6.74 -0.62 9.34
N GLY A 68 -7.63 0.30 9.01
CA GLY A 68 -8.06 1.39 9.90
C GLY A 68 -8.75 0.86 11.16
N ALA A 69 -9.67 -0.09 11.01
CA ALA A 69 -10.38 -0.73 12.11
C ALA A 69 -9.43 -1.50 13.07
N ALA A 70 -8.25 -1.87 12.62
CA ALA A 70 -7.26 -2.54 13.46
C ALA A 70 -6.41 -1.60 14.33
N PHE A 71 -6.42 -0.29 14.10
CA PHE A 71 -5.63 0.67 14.89
C PHE A 71 -5.90 0.59 16.39
N PRO A 72 -7.16 0.51 16.88
CA PRO A 72 -7.45 0.32 18.31
C PRO A 72 -6.79 -0.94 18.88
N PHE A 73 -6.82 -2.03 18.12
CA PHE A 73 -6.28 -3.33 18.56
C PHE A 73 -4.76 -3.41 18.51
N SER A 74 -4.10 -2.64 17.67
CA SER A 74 -2.64 -2.63 17.53
C SER A 74 -2.02 -1.44 18.29
N ILE A 75 -2.30 -0.22 17.86
CA ILE A 75 -1.73 1.00 18.42
C ILE A 75 -2.31 1.27 19.82
N GLY A 76 -3.65 1.15 19.97
CA GLY A 76 -4.33 1.36 21.24
C GLY A 76 -3.79 0.46 22.35
N ARG A 77 -3.66 -0.84 22.10
CA ARG A 77 -3.06 -1.78 23.08
C ARG A 77 -1.62 -1.45 23.45
N HIS A 78 -0.80 -0.95 22.51
CA HIS A 78 0.57 -0.56 22.82
C HIS A 78 0.60 0.72 23.66
N ALA A 79 -0.29 1.67 23.41
CA ALA A 79 -0.46 2.86 24.21
C ALA A 79 -0.94 2.54 25.63
N GLU A 80 -1.90 1.62 25.81
CA GLU A 80 -2.38 1.12 27.11
C GLU A 80 -1.26 0.43 27.90
N LYS A 81 -0.31 -0.22 27.21
CA LYS A 81 0.88 -0.83 27.84
C LYS A 81 1.98 0.20 28.20
N GLY A 82 1.70 1.49 28.12
CA GLY A 82 2.62 2.56 28.48
C GLY A 82 3.69 2.90 27.44
N ARG A 83 3.53 2.44 26.20
CA ARG A 83 4.46 2.80 25.11
C ARG A 83 4.34 4.30 24.80
N SER A 84 5.47 5.01 24.72
CA SER A 84 5.47 6.46 24.46
C SER A 84 4.89 6.78 23.07
N LYS A 85 4.23 7.94 22.94
CA LYS A 85 3.68 8.42 21.65
C LYS A 85 4.76 8.51 20.57
N LEU A 86 5.96 8.98 20.92
CA LEU A 86 7.09 9.08 19.99
C LEU A 86 7.49 7.72 19.42
N MET A 87 7.50 6.68 20.26
CA MET A 87 7.82 5.32 19.81
C MET A 87 6.73 4.77 18.86
N LEU A 88 5.45 5.06 19.15
CA LEU A 88 4.34 4.67 18.25
C LEU A 88 4.41 5.41 16.92
N CYS A 89 4.74 6.71 16.92
CA CYS A 89 4.95 7.47 15.69
C CYS A 89 6.13 6.92 14.88
N TYR A 90 7.24 6.61 15.54
CA TYR A 90 8.41 6.00 14.89
C TYR A 90 8.04 4.68 14.22
N ASP A 91 7.31 3.79 14.91
CA ASP A 91 6.85 2.51 14.34
C ASP A 91 5.92 2.71 13.13
N ALA A 92 5.02 3.70 13.19
CA ALA A 92 4.13 4.04 12.07
C ALA A 92 4.91 4.55 10.84
N ILE A 93 5.81 5.50 11.04
CA ILE A 93 6.66 6.07 9.97
C ILE A 93 7.55 4.98 9.37
N LYS A 94 8.21 4.19 10.21
CA LYS A 94 9.05 3.07 9.76
C LYS A 94 8.27 2.10 8.87
N ARG A 95 7.06 1.73 9.28
CA ARG A 95 6.19 0.84 8.50
C ARG A 95 5.79 1.46 7.16
N GLY A 96 5.44 2.74 7.16
CA GLY A 96 5.11 3.45 5.93
C GLY A 96 6.29 3.52 4.97
N ILE A 97 7.50 3.85 5.45
CA ILE A 97 8.72 3.87 4.62
C ILE A 97 8.98 2.46 4.03
N GLN A 98 8.80 1.41 4.82
CA GLN A 98 8.95 0.04 4.32
C GLN A 98 7.94 -0.30 3.22
N LEU A 99 6.68 0.12 3.36
CA LEU A 99 5.66 -0.07 2.33
C LEU A 99 5.94 0.79 1.09
N THR A 100 6.43 2.02 1.25
CA THR A 100 6.85 2.87 0.13
C THR A 100 8.01 2.24 -0.65
N PHE A 101 9.01 1.72 0.05
CA PHE A 101 10.09 0.96 -0.60
C PHE A 101 9.55 -0.25 -1.35
N PHE A 102 8.65 -1.00 -0.74
CA PHE A 102 8.00 -2.15 -1.38
C PHE A 102 7.22 -1.75 -2.63
N ALA A 103 6.48 -0.62 -2.58
CA ALA A 103 5.73 -0.11 -3.73
C ALA A 103 6.63 0.22 -4.93
N ILE A 104 7.78 0.85 -4.67
CA ILE A 104 8.76 1.19 -5.70
C ILE A 104 9.44 -0.08 -6.22
N PHE A 105 9.89 -0.94 -5.31
CA PHE A 105 10.63 -2.14 -5.65
C PHE A 105 9.81 -3.10 -6.53
N ILE A 106 8.59 -3.45 -6.12
CA ILE A 106 7.78 -4.40 -6.88
C ILE A 106 7.37 -3.85 -8.24
N GLN A 107 7.12 -2.54 -8.35
CA GLN A 107 6.72 -1.91 -9.62
C GLN A 107 7.81 -2.00 -10.68
N HIS A 108 9.08 -1.90 -10.27
CA HIS A 108 10.22 -1.99 -11.18
C HIS A 108 10.50 -3.42 -11.67
N PHE A 109 10.05 -4.44 -10.91
CA PHE A 109 10.33 -5.84 -11.21
C PHE A 109 9.15 -6.61 -11.82
N TYR A 110 8.13 -5.92 -12.33
CA TYR A 110 7.17 -6.58 -13.21
C TYR A 110 7.86 -7.00 -14.51
N PRO A 111 7.64 -8.24 -15.03
CA PRO A 111 8.30 -8.74 -16.23
C PRO A 111 8.18 -7.82 -17.44
N TYR A 112 7.01 -7.21 -17.65
CA TYR A 112 6.75 -6.28 -18.75
C TYR A 112 7.45 -4.91 -18.60
N VAL A 113 7.95 -4.59 -17.40
CA VAL A 113 8.75 -3.39 -17.15
C VAL A 113 10.22 -3.63 -17.47
N ILE A 114 10.69 -4.88 -17.25
CA ILE A 114 12.08 -5.28 -17.46
C ILE A 114 12.34 -5.50 -18.96
N SER A 115 11.43 -6.18 -19.67
CA SER A 115 11.59 -6.51 -21.08
C SER A 115 10.26 -6.45 -21.84
N SER A 116 10.28 -5.93 -23.06
CA SER A 116 9.14 -5.93 -23.97
C SER A 116 9.64 -6.30 -25.38
N PRO A 117 9.27 -7.50 -25.91
CA PRO A 117 8.44 -8.55 -25.31
C PRO A 117 9.11 -9.21 -24.09
N GLN A 118 8.31 -9.83 -23.24
CA GLN A 118 8.77 -10.50 -22.02
C GLN A 118 9.60 -11.72 -22.38
N ASP A 119 10.78 -11.84 -21.76
CA ASP A 119 11.73 -12.93 -21.96
C ASP A 119 11.95 -13.75 -20.67
N LEU A 120 12.68 -14.85 -20.78
CA LEU A 120 13.02 -15.69 -19.63
C LEU A 120 13.78 -14.90 -18.55
N ARG A 121 14.65 -13.96 -18.97
CA ARG A 121 15.41 -13.12 -18.04
C ARG A 121 14.51 -12.26 -17.17
N SER A 122 13.48 -11.63 -17.77
CA SER A 122 12.52 -10.78 -17.03
C SER A 122 11.73 -11.58 -15.99
N TRP A 123 11.32 -12.79 -16.31
CA TRP A 123 10.66 -13.68 -15.38
C TRP A 123 11.56 -14.16 -14.24
N LEU A 124 12.82 -14.53 -14.55
CA LEU A 124 13.78 -14.93 -13.50
C LEU A 124 14.12 -13.77 -12.57
N LEU A 125 14.27 -12.54 -13.09
CA LEU A 125 14.47 -11.35 -12.27
C LEU A 125 13.26 -11.06 -11.37
N ALA A 126 12.06 -11.19 -11.88
CA ALA A 126 10.83 -11.02 -11.09
C ALA A 126 10.74 -12.06 -9.95
N ILE A 127 11.06 -13.32 -10.22
CA ILE A 127 11.12 -14.38 -9.20
C ILE A 127 12.21 -14.07 -8.17
N THR A 128 13.39 -13.65 -8.60
CA THR A 128 14.50 -13.27 -7.69
C THR A 128 14.10 -12.09 -6.81
N CYS A 129 13.44 -11.06 -7.38
CA CYS A 129 12.86 -9.95 -6.64
C CYS A 129 11.90 -10.45 -5.55
N PHE A 130 10.98 -11.34 -5.91
CA PHE A 130 10.04 -11.92 -4.96
C PHE A 130 10.76 -12.68 -3.83
N MET A 131 11.81 -13.45 -4.13
CA MET A 131 12.61 -14.15 -3.13
C MET A 131 13.34 -13.20 -2.18
N VAL A 132 13.83 -12.06 -2.65
CA VAL A 132 14.48 -11.02 -1.82
C VAL A 132 13.50 -10.36 -0.85
N LEU A 133 12.20 -10.28 -1.17
CA LEU A 133 11.20 -9.71 -0.27
C LEU A 133 10.99 -10.53 1.00
N PHE A 134 11.18 -11.86 0.96
CA PHE A 134 11.00 -12.70 2.13
C PHE A 134 11.89 -12.28 3.31
N PRO A 135 13.22 -12.26 3.20
CA PRO A 135 14.08 -11.86 4.31
C PRO A 135 13.89 -10.40 4.75
N MET A 136 13.37 -9.53 3.88
CA MET A 136 13.07 -8.15 4.24
C MET A 136 11.86 -8.04 5.18
N PHE A 137 10.79 -8.78 4.90
CA PHE A 137 9.48 -8.59 5.55
C PHE A 137 9.07 -9.72 6.48
N MET A 138 9.59 -10.95 6.31
CA MET A 138 9.22 -12.06 7.17
C MET A 138 9.79 -11.92 8.58
N ARG A 139 9.12 -12.58 9.52
CA ARG A 139 9.65 -12.78 10.87
C ARG A 139 10.64 -13.94 10.84
N ILE A 140 11.90 -13.63 11.05
CA ILE A 140 12.94 -14.64 11.13
C ILE A 140 12.77 -15.42 12.46
N PRO A 141 12.93 -16.76 12.47
CA PRO A 141 12.76 -17.57 13.69
C PRO A 141 13.63 -17.10 14.86
N TYR A 142 13.07 -17.13 16.07
CA TYR A 142 13.73 -16.68 17.30
C TYR A 142 15.01 -17.45 17.67
N GLN A 143 15.26 -18.57 17.03
CA GLN A 143 16.44 -19.43 17.27
C GLN A 143 17.76 -18.79 16.86
N LEU A 144 17.72 -17.74 16.01
CA LEU A 144 18.91 -17.05 15.55
C LEU A 144 19.22 -15.82 16.42
N PRO A 145 20.50 -15.51 16.68
CA PRO A 145 20.89 -14.29 17.39
C PRO A 145 20.36 -13.00 16.74
N GLU A 146 20.00 -12.00 17.54
CA GLU A 146 19.45 -10.73 17.05
C GLU A 146 20.36 -10.02 16.02
N LYS A 147 21.68 -10.18 16.18
CA LYS A 147 22.67 -9.64 15.24
C LYS A 147 22.50 -10.25 13.84
N ILE A 148 22.27 -11.57 13.76
CA ILE A 148 22.07 -12.28 12.49
C ILE A 148 20.77 -11.81 11.84
N HIS A 149 19.69 -11.60 12.61
CA HIS A 149 18.44 -11.02 12.06
C HIS A 149 18.66 -9.65 11.41
N LYS A 150 19.44 -8.77 12.04
CA LYS A 150 19.75 -7.45 11.50
C LYS A 150 20.60 -7.55 10.23
N ILE A 151 21.59 -8.45 10.23
CA ILE A 151 22.43 -8.68 9.05
C ILE A 151 21.62 -9.19 7.87
N ILE A 152 20.78 -10.22 8.07
CA ILE A 152 19.93 -10.78 7.00
C ILE A 152 19.01 -9.70 6.41
N LYS A 153 18.36 -8.88 7.24
CA LYS A 153 17.51 -7.80 6.76
C LYS A 153 18.29 -6.73 6.01
N LEU A 154 19.42 -6.32 6.56
CA LEU A 154 20.26 -5.30 5.94
C LEU A 154 20.80 -5.78 4.59
N SER A 155 21.30 -7.01 4.52
CA SER A 155 21.77 -7.59 3.25
C SER A 155 20.67 -7.70 2.20
N ALA A 156 19.44 -8.08 2.61
CA ALA A 156 18.30 -8.13 1.69
C ALA A 156 17.95 -6.74 1.12
N TYR A 157 17.94 -5.68 1.95
CA TYR A 157 17.74 -4.32 1.47
C TYR A 157 18.86 -3.87 0.54
N LEU A 158 20.11 -4.21 0.86
CA LEU A 158 21.28 -3.87 0.03
C LEU A 158 21.20 -4.56 -1.33
N ILE A 159 20.86 -5.85 -1.36
CA ILE A 159 20.63 -6.61 -2.60
C ILE A 159 19.50 -5.97 -3.41
N ALA A 160 18.38 -5.61 -2.77
CA ALA A 160 17.27 -4.97 -3.44
C ALA A 160 17.65 -3.63 -4.09
N ILE A 161 18.45 -2.82 -3.40
CA ILE A 161 18.95 -1.54 -3.94
C ILE A 161 19.91 -1.79 -5.11
N ILE A 162 20.82 -2.75 -4.99
CA ILE A 162 21.73 -3.12 -6.09
C ILE A 162 20.92 -3.56 -7.30
N MET A 163 19.92 -4.42 -7.11
CA MET A 163 19.04 -4.87 -8.19
C MET A 163 18.33 -3.70 -8.88
N LEU A 164 17.78 -2.73 -8.11
CA LEU A 164 17.12 -1.55 -8.68
C LEU A 164 18.04 -0.71 -9.55
N VAL A 165 19.29 -0.53 -9.13
CA VAL A 165 20.26 0.33 -9.83
C VAL A 165 20.90 -0.37 -11.02
N THR A 166 21.12 -1.68 -10.95
CA THR A 166 21.83 -2.44 -11.99
C THR A 166 20.92 -3.02 -13.06
N THR A 167 19.62 -3.12 -12.80
CA THR A 167 18.69 -3.68 -13.79
C THR A 167 18.43 -2.68 -14.91
N GLN A 168 18.58 -3.16 -16.14
CA GLN A 168 18.15 -2.43 -17.34
C GLN A 168 16.68 -2.69 -17.59
N TYR A 169 15.93 -1.62 -17.78
CA TYR A 169 14.48 -1.66 -18.02
C TYR A 169 14.16 -1.49 -19.50
N ALA A 170 12.99 -1.98 -19.91
CA ALA A 170 12.51 -1.81 -21.28
C ALA A 170 12.37 -0.32 -21.66
N ASN A 171 12.49 -0.05 -22.97
CA ASN A 171 12.32 1.30 -23.54
C ASN A 171 13.30 2.35 -22.97
N GLU A 172 14.55 1.95 -22.73
CA GLU A 172 15.61 2.83 -22.20
C GLU A 172 15.25 3.52 -20.88
N ARG A 173 14.28 2.98 -20.13
CA ARG A 173 13.93 3.51 -18.82
C ARG A 173 15.07 3.28 -17.84
N SER A 174 15.31 4.26 -16.99
CA SER A 174 16.18 4.16 -15.82
C SER A 174 15.36 4.01 -14.55
N PHE A 175 16.02 3.65 -13.47
CA PHE A 175 15.42 3.68 -12.14
C PHE A 175 14.80 5.05 -11.85
N SER A 176 13.56 5.05 -11.38
CA SER A 176 12.84 6.27 -11.02
C SER A 176 12.04 6.08 -9.73
N LEU A 177 12.20 7.01 -8.80
CA LEU A 177 11.39 7.07 -7.59
C LEU A 177 9.92 7.42 -7.86
N TYR A 178 9.64 8.02 -9.01
CA TYR A 178 8.27 8.37 -9.45
C TYR A 178 7.48 7.15 -9.94
N PHE A 179 8.16 6.05 -10.23
CA PHE A 179 7.55 4.84 -10.73
C PHE A 179 7.31 3.84 -9.59
N SER A 180 6.10 3.87 -9.06
CA SER A 180 5.70 3.07 -7.90
C SER A 180 4.31 2.47 -8.08
N ASN A 181 4.02 1.38 -7.36
CA ASN A 181 2.69 0.79 -7.33
C ASN A 181 1.76 1.64 -6.47
N ILE A 182 0.76 2.27 -7.11
CA ILE A 182 -0.13 3.23 -6.46
C ILE A 182 -0.95 2.61 -5.33
N ILE A 183 -1.39 1.36 -5.47
CA ILE A 183 -2.19 0.67 -4.47
C ILE A 183 -1.40 0.52 -3.16
N ILE A 184 -0.15 0.07 -3.27
CA ILE A 184 0.73 -0.10 -2.11
C ILE A 184 1.16 1.26 -1.56
N LEU A 185 1.29 2.27 -2.42
CA LEU A 185 1.61 3.63 -2.00
C LEU A 185 0.48 4.26 -1.17
N ILE A 186 -0.78 4.04 -1.54
CA ILE A 186 -1.95 4.45 -0.73
C ILE A 186 -1.91 3.74 0.63
N LEU A 187 -1.59 2.44 0.67
CA LEU A 187 -1.41 1.71 1.93
C LEU A 187 -0.29 2.29 2.80
N ALA A 188 0.82 2.74 2.18
CA ALA A 188 1.91 3.38 2.89
C ALA A 188 1.49 4.72 3.50
N ASN A 189 0.75 5.55 2.75
CA ASN A 189 0.18 6.80 3.23
C ASN A 189 -0.78 6.56 4.40
N MET A 190 -1.71 5.62 4.26
CA MET A 190 -2.62 5.26 5.36
C MET A 190 -1.87 4.71 6.58
N ALA A 191 -0.79 3.95 6.39
CA ALA A 191 0.04 3.46 7.50
C ALA A 191 0.73 4.60 8.26
N ILE A 192 1.14 5.67 7.59
CA ILE A 192 1.74 6.85 8.24
C ILE A 192 0.64 7.75 8.80
N PHE A 193 -0.11 8.40 7.93
CA PHE A 193 -1.02 9.49 8.31
C PHE A 193 -2.23 9.00 9.12
N GLY A 194 -2.85 7.88 8.72
CA GLY A 194 -3.94 7.29 9.47
C GLY A 194 -3.51 6.84 10.87
N SER A 195 -2.31 6.25 11.00
CA SER A 195 -1.76 5.88 12.31
C SER A 195 -1.42 7.09 13.16
N LEU A 196 -0.80 8.14 12.59
CA LEU A 196 -0.50 9.38 13.29
C LEU A 196 -1.78 10.06 13.77
N LEU A 197 -2.78 10.19 12.89
CA LEU A 197 -4.09 10.72 13.25
C LEU A 197 -4.68 9.96 14.44
N TYR A 198 -4.66 8.64 14.40
CA TYR A 198 -5.15 7.81 15.50
C TYR A 198 -4.35 8.03 16.78
N ILE A 199 -3.01 8.06 16.75
CA ILE A 199 -2.15 8.26 17.91
C ILE A 199 -2.44 9.60 18.60
N PHE A 200 -2.59 10.68 17.83
CA PHE A 200 -2.85 12.01 18.40
C PHE A 200 -4.27 12.18 18.90
N THR A 201 -5.22 11.41 18.35
CA THR A 201 -6.64 11.49 18.72
C THR A 201 -7.13 10.31 19.56
N ILE A 202 -6.23 9.49 20.12
CA ILE A 202 -6.59 8.25 20.82
C ILE A 202 -7.55 8.49 22.00
N HIS A 203 -7.38 9.60 22.73
CA HIS A 203 -8.21 9.96 23.88
C HIS A 203 -9.36 10.91 23.53
N ASN A 204 -9.47 11.38 22.29
CA ASN A 204 -10.51 12.33 21.89
C ASN A 204 -11.22 11.87 20.60
N ARG A 205 -12.32 11.12 20.79
CA ARG A 205 -13.15 10.62 19.68
C ARG A 205 -13.80 11.74 18.89
N LEU A 206 -14.24 12.82 19.57
CA LEU A 206 -14.88 13.96 18.91
C LEU A 206 -13.91 14.65 17.96
N LEU A 207 -12.70 14.95 18.42
CA LEU A 207 -11.64 15.55 17.58
C LEU A 207 -11.37 14.69 16.35
N ARG A 208 -11.31 13.36 16.50
CA ARG A 208 -11.12 12.45 15.37
C ARG A 208 -12.23 12.53 14.34
N ILE A 209 -13.48 12.56 14.80
CA ILE A 209 -14.65 12.72 13.93
C ILE A 209 -14.63 14.07 13.21
N CYS A 210 -14.32 15.16 13.93
CA CYS A 210 -14.21 16.49 13.33
C CYS A 210 -13.13 16.55 12.24
N ILE A 211 -11.96 15.94 12.48
CA ILE A 211 -10.88 15.87 11.48
C ILE A 211 -11.31 15.05 10.25
N LEU A 212 -11.97 13.91 10.45
CA LEU A 212 -12.46 13.08 9.34
C LEU A 212 -13.53 13.81 8.50
N ILE A 213 -14.44 14.54 9.17
CA ILE A 213 -15.44 15.38 8.47
C ILE A 213 -14.75 16.49 7.68
N LEU A 214 -13.75 17.15 8.27
CA LEU A 214 -12.97 18.19 7.59
C LEU A 214 -12.25 17.65 6.37
N LEU A 215 -11.57 16.49 6.50
CA LEU A 215 -10.90 15.82 5.39
C LEU A 215 -11.89 15.45 4.28
N GLY A 216 -13.06 14.90 4.64
CA GLY A 216 -14.11 14.59 3.68
C GLY A 216 -14.65 15.84 2.97
N ALA A 217 -14.84 16.94 3.68
CA ALA A 217 -15.25 18.22 3.09
C ALA A 217 -14.19 18.77 2.11
N LEU A 218 -12.91 18.70 2.47
CA LEU A 218 -11.81 19.10 1.60
C LEU A 218 -11.74 18.23 0.33
N MET A 219 -11.97 16.93 0.45
CA MET A 219 -11.98 16.01 -0.70
C MET A 219 -13.15 16.30 -1.66
N ILE A 220 -14.32 16.61 -1.15
CA ILE A 220 -15.47 16.97 -1.99
C ILE A 220 -15.27 18.32 -2.66
N SER A 221 -14.60 19.28 -2.00
CA SER A 221 -14.38 20.63 -2.53
C SER A 221 -13.21 20.74 -3.50
N LYS A 222 -12.39 19.72 -3.68
CA LYS A 222 -11.23 19.77 -4.60
C LYS A 222 -11.63 19.93 -6.06
N ASP A 223 -12.79 19.38 -6.46
CA ASP A 223 -13.28 19.37 -7.83
C ASP A 223 -13.97 20.70 -8.22
N ILE A 224 -14.03 21.67 -7.30
CA ILE A 224 -14.53 23.01 -7.58
C ILE A 224 -13.44 23.80 -8.30
N GLU A 225 -13.73 24.27 -9.54
CA GLU A 225 -12.83 25.08 -10.33
C GLU A 225 -12.27 26.28 -9.54
N SER A 226 -10.97 26.51 -9.65
CA SER A 226 -10.25 27.60 -8.95
C SER A 226 -10.23 27.47 -7.41
N SER A 227 -10.49 26.29 -6.88
CA SER A 227 -10.44 26.07 -5.43
C SER A 227 -8.99 26.12 -4.90
N TRP A 228 -8.78 26.91 -3.84
CA TRP A 228 -7.50 26.88 -3.10
C TRP A 228 -7.20 25.51 -2.49
N VAL A 229 -8.21 24.67 -2.36
CA VAL A 229 -8.11 23.31 -1.80
C VAL A 229 -7.27 22.41 -2.69
N GLU A 230 -7.44 22.45 -4.01
CA GLU A 230 -6.60 21.70 -4.96
C GLU A 230 -5.12 22.03 -4.78
N HIS A 231 -4.80 23.33 -4.68
CA HIS A 231 -3.44 23.74 -4.42
C HIS A 231 -2.93 23.30 -3.05
N SER A 232 -3.77 23.36 -2.02
CA SER A 232 -3.42 22.97 -0.65
C SER A 232 -3.18 21.46 -0.50
N LEU A 233 -3.97 20.62 -1.17
CA LEU A 233 -3.81 19.17 -1.16
C LEU A 233 -2.51 18.72 -1.82
N ASN A 234 -1.96 19.53 -2.73
CA ASN A 234 -0.69 19.29 -3.41
C ASN A 234 0.54 19.79 -2.63
N ILE A 235 0.35 20.49 -1.49
CA ILE A 235 1.45 20.94 -0.62
C ILE A 235 2.03 19.74 0.13
N SER A 236 2.98 19.07 -0.51
CA SER A 236 3.80 18.04 0.12
C SER A 236 5.25 18.23 -0.34
N PRO A 237 6.24 18.07 0.55
CA PRO A 237 7.66 18.12 0.15
C PRO A 237 8.02 16.97 -0.81
N ILE A 238 7.20 15.93 -0.86
CA ILE A 238 7.38 14.75 -1.71
C ILE A 238 6.02 14.36 -2.33
N PRO A 239 5.44 15.22 -3.21
CA PRO A 239 4.06 15.05 -3.68
C PRO A 239 3.83 13.80 -4.54
N TRP A 240 4.89 13.19 -5.05
CA TRP A 240 4.85 11.95 -5.84
C TRP A 240 4.83 10.67 -4.98
N LEU A 241 5.12 10.75 -3.68
CA LEU A 241 5.04 9.61 -2.75
C LEU A 241 3.99 9.82 -1.67
N TYR A 242 3.87 11.03 -1.15
CA TYR A 242 2.98 11.34 -0.03
C TYR A 242 2.05 12.47 -0.41
N ARG A 243 0.81 12.15 -0.71
CA ARG A 243 -0.24 13.11 -1.03
C ARG A 243 -1.36 13.02 -0.02
N PHE A 244 -1.96 14.17 0.25
CA PHE A 244 -3.16 14.22 1.07
C PHE A 244 -4.35 13.49 0.42
N GLU A 245 -4.36 13.42 -0.90
CA GLU A 245 -5.36 12.67 -1.67
C GLU A 245 -5.34 11.15 -1.41
N TYR A 246 -4.27 10.62 -0.81
CA TYR A 246 -4.15 9.21 -0.47
C TYR A 246 -4.63 8.87 0.94
N LEU A 247 -5.21 9.85 1.66
CA LEU A 247 -5.84 9.68 2.95
C LEU A 247 -7.34 9.44 2.82
#